data_0919e56bb0c55a4c77485a400b59118f
#
_entry.id   0919e56bb0c55a4c77485a400b59118f
#
_cell.length_a   1.000
_cell.length_b   1.000
_cell.length_c   1.000
_cell.angle_alpha   90.00
_cell.angle_beta   90.00
_cell.angle_gamma   90.00
#
_symmetry.space_group_name_H-M   'P 1'
#
loop_
_entity.id
_entity.type
_entity.pdbx_description
1 polymer ?
#
loop_
_entity_poly.entity_id
_entity_poly.type
_entity_poly.pdbx_seq_one_letter_code
_entity_poly.pdbx_strand_id
1 'polypeptide(L)'
;MSAPDNTASIASTGHGCVDPLGGPDLLIDPHAHFHTPLSNRTDWMRYNASRLDFGERIGIRCHVASILGAWGHTSPTDFTSPHDQTLANDCMFDLAEREAPRVKAFVAVNPDFTAHALTEITRGMARGAVGIALAAGRRTTDFALLDDIASAAAQYGVPVLQHIWQHRRREWPNQEASDGVELAQLAVRHPRVTFLLAPIGGGDWGHTIPAVRDVPNIAMALSGSGIDRGMIDEALRWVGASRLLWACDLTLCAGLTKLRALAYTGASPEEIAAMRWRNAVRIFPAGTFDAALARPLALPLAQAVAPTTEAA
;
A
#
# COMPACT_ATOMS: atom_id res chain seq x y z
N MET A 1 44.06 30.76 -35.22
CA MET A 1 43.96 29.49 -34.47
C MET A 1 42.49 29.20 -34.24
N SER A 2 41.92 28.37 -35.13
CA SER A 2 40.48 28.01 -35.12
C SER A 2 40.29 26.85 -34.20
N ALA A 3 39.26 26.91 -33.33
CA ALA A 3 38.86 25.81 -32.48
C ALA A 3 38.17 24.70 -33.31
N PRO A 4 38.34 23.43 -32.99
CA PRO A 4 37.67 22.35 -33.72
C PRO A 4 36.21 22.27 -33.32
N ASP A 5 35.39 22.20 -34.36
CA ASP A 5 33.96 21.95 -34.31
C ASP A 5 33.70 20.46 -33.90
N ASN A 6 33.15 20.24 -32.70
CA ASN A 6 32.89 18.89 -32.20
C ASN A 6 31.40 18.65 -32.16
N THR A 7 30.76 18.64 -33.32
CA THR A 7 29.38 18.12 -33.48
C THR A 7 29.40 16.60 -33.62
N ALA A 8 29.59 15.90 -32.51
CA ALA A 8 29.33 14.46 -32.48
C ALA A 8 27.80 14.27 -32.50
N SER A 9 27.30 13.85 -33.66
CA SER A 9 25.94 13.34 -33.84
C SER A 9 25.70 12.17 -32.88
N ILE A 10 24.90 12.40 -31.86
CA ILE A 10 24.35 11.31 -31.03
C ILE A 10 23.33 10.58 -31.91
N ALA A 11 23.78 9.52 -32.56
CA ALA A 11 22.88 8.57 -33.20
C ALA A 11 21.93 8.04 -32.11
N SER A 12 20.67 8.44 -32.19
CA SER A 12 19.57 7.86 -31.44
C SER A 12 19.39 6.42 -31.90
N THR A 13 20.14 5.50 -31.29
CA THR A 13 19.77 4.09 -31.34
C THR A 13 18.48 3.99 -30.59
N GLY A 14 17.37 3.80 -31.32
CA GLY A 14 16.06 3.49 -30.76
C GLY A 14 16.14 2.22 -29.90
N HIS A 15 16.55 2.38 -28.67
CA HIS A 15 16.34 1.36 -27.66
C HIS A 15 14.83 1.39 -27.40
N GLY A 16 14.09 0.50 -28.06
CA GLY A 16 12.76 0.15 -27.64
C GLY A 16 12.86 -0.06 -26.13
N CYS A 17 12.05 0.68 -25.36
CA CYS A 17 12.00 0.55 -23.91
C CYS A 17 11.54 -0.87 -23.63
N VAL A 18 12.49 -1.81 -23.58
CA VAL A 18 12.24 -3.15 -23.08
C VAL A 18 11.86 -2.93 -21.63
N ASP A 19 10.65 -3.30 -21.25
CA ASP A 19 10.25 -3.27 -19.86
C ASP A 19 11.31 -4.07 -19.06
N PRO A 20 12.12 -3.42 -18.21
CA PRO A 20 13.19 -4.12 -17.50
C PRO A 20 12.65 -5.15 -16.49
N LEU A 21 11.32 -5.21 -16.32
CA LEU A 21 10.65 -6.14 -15.39
C LEU A 21 10.10 -7.40 -16.09
N GLY A 22 10.21 -7.50 -17.42
CA GLY A 22 10.02 -8.70 -18.22
C GLY A 22 8.71 -9.48 -17.96
N GLY A 23 7.57 -8.92 -18.30
CA GLY A 23 6.28 -9.63 -18.24
C GLY A 23 5.09 -8.67 -18.21
N PRO A 24 3.86 -9.13 -18.40
CA PRO A 24 2.70 -8.26 -18.27
C PRO A 24 2.67 -7.64 -16.89
N ASP A 25 2.51 -6.33 -16.85
CA ASP A 25 2.48 -5.54 -15.62
C ASP A 25 1.26 -5.92 -14.77
N LEU A 26 1.42 -6.95 -13.94
CA LEU A 26 0.41 -7.39 -13.01
C LEU A 26 0.77 -6.86 -11.63
N LEU A 27 -0.04 -5.93 -11.12
CA LEU A 27 0.16 -5.30 -9.84
C LEU A 27 -1.09 -5.46 -8.97
N ILE A 28 -0.89 -5.75 -7.70
CA ILE A 28 -1.86 -5.55 -6.63
C ILE A 28 -1.27 -4.52 -5.67
N ASP A 29 -2.03 -3.48 -5.38
CA ASP A 29 -1.66 -2.43 -4.44
C ASP A 29 -2.35 -2.68 -3.10
N PRO A 30 -1.70 -3.33 -2.13
CA PRO A 30 -2.29 -3.69 -0.84
C PRO A 30 -2.29 -2.55 0.18
N HIS A 31 -1.87 -1.34 -0.20
CA HIS A 31 -1.86 -0.17 0.66
C HIS A 31 -2.18 1.08 -0.15
N ALA A 32 -3.46 1.44 -0.17
CA ALA A 32 -3.97 2.60 -0.87
C ALA A 32 -4.89 3.44 0.02
N HIS A 33 -5.01 4.73 -0.31
CA HIS A 33 -5.97 5.63 0.32
C HIS A 33 -6.76 6.39 -0.74
N PHE A 34 -8.03 6.63 -0.44
CA PHE A 34 -8.93 7.45 -1.24
C PHE A 34 -9.49 8.61 -0.39
N HIS A 35 -9.99 9.63 -1.07
CA HIS A 35 -10.61 10.77 -0.43
C HIS A 35 -12.13 10.65 -0.41
N THR A 36 -12.76 11.32 0.57
CA THR A 36 -14.21 11.39 0.74
C THR A 36 -14.75 12.74 0.29
N PRO A 37 -16.08 12.87 0.09
CA PRO A 37 -16.73 14.16 -0.11
C PRO A 37 -16.50 15.17 1.02
N LEU A 38 -16.23 14.68 2.22
CA LEU A 38 -16.00 15.49 3.42
C LEU A 38 -14.55 15.92 3.60
N SER A 39 -13.63 15.39 2.77
CA SER A 39 -12.22 15.79 2.83
C SER A 39 -12.05 17.25 2.40
N ASN A 40 -11.02 17.92 2.94
CA ASN A 40 -10.69 19.32 2.55
C ASN A 40 -10.21 19.46 1.11
N ARG A 41 -10.56 18.49 0.25
CA ARG A 41 -10.10 18.41 -1.12
C ARG A 41 -11.27 18.59 -2.08
N THR A 42 -11.39 19.75 -2.68
CA THR A 42 -12.49 20.09 -3.61
C THR A 42 -12.47 19.22 -4.88
N ASP A 43 -11.30 18.69 -5.27
CA ASP A 43 -11.10 17.84 -6.43
C ASP A 43 -11.10 16.34 -6.11
N TRP A 44 -11.62 15.92 -4.97
CA TRP A 44 -11.53 14.54 -4.46
C TRP A 44 -12.03 13.49 -5.46
N MET A 45 -13.15 13.75 -6.17
CA MET A 45 -13.66 12.81 -7.19
C MET A 45 -12.68 12.63 -8.34
N ARG A 46 -12.16 13.75 -8.86
CA ARG A 46 -11.18 13.70 -9.95
C ARG A 46 -9.87 13.03 -9.51
N TYR A 47 -9.47 13.28 -8.28
CA TYR A 47 -8.29 12.63 -7.72
C TYR A 47 -8.46 11.11 -7.64
N ASN A 48 -9.59 10.65 -7.07
CA ASN A 48 -9.90 9.22 -6.98
C ASN A 48 -9.99 8.56 -8.36
N ALA A 49 -10.71 9.18 -9.31
CA ALA A 49 -10.82 8.69 -10.68
C ALA A 49 -9.44 8.60 -11.37
N SER A 50 -8.63 9.67 -11.27
CA SER A 50 -7.29 9.70 -11.85
C SER A 50 -6.39 8.59 -11.28
N ARG A 51 -6.52 8.29 -9.98
CA ARG A 51 -5.79 7.19 -9.35
C ARG A 51 -6.16 5.86 -9.99
N LEU A 52 -7.45 5.59 -10.17
CA LEU A 52 -7.94 4.34 -10.75
C LEU A 52 -7.53 4.20 -12.22
N ASP A 53 -7.74 5.25 -13.01
CA ASP A 53 -7.46 5.24 -14.44
C ASP A 53 -5.95 5.11 -14.72
N PHE A 54 -5.13 5.89 -14.02
CA PHE A 54 -3.70 5.82 -14.18
C PHE A 54 -3.14 4.52 -13.59
N GLY A 55 -3.66 4.07 -12.45
CA GLY A 55 -3.31 2.78 -11.87
C GLY A 55 -3.53 1.63 -12.83
N GLU A 56 -4.66 1.60 -13.54
CA GLU A 56 -4.95 0.58 -14.54
C GLU A 56 -3.94 0.60 -15.69
N ARG A 57 -3.55 1.79 -16.17
CA ARG A 57 -2.55 1.96 -17.23
C ARG A 57 -1.16 1.44 -16.87
N ILE A 58 -0.79 1.46 -15.59
CA ILE A 58 0.49 0.91 -15.11
C ILE A 58 0.39 -0.54 -14.65
N GLY A 59 -0.77 -1.17 -14.80
CA GLY A 59 -0.98 -2.59 -14.53
C GLY A 59 -1.60 -2.91 -13.16
N ILE A 60 -2.08 -1.93 -12.39
CA ILE A 60 -2.75 -2.19 -11.11
C ILE A 60 -4.12 -2.81 -11.39
N ARG A 61 -4.30 -4.03 -10.93
CA ARG A 61 -5.54 -4.80 -11.07
C ARG A 61 -6.51 -4.54 -9.94
N CYS A 62 -5.96 -4.32 -8.76
CA CYS A 62 -6.75 -4.06 -7.56
C CYS A 62 -5.96 -3.19 -6.58
N HIS A 63 -6.63 -2.21 -6.01
CA HIS A 63 -6.20 -1.49 -4.83
C HIS A 63 -6.94 -2.06 -3.62
N VAL A 64 -6.22 -2.44 -2.55
CA VAL A 64 -6.82 -2.66 -1.24
C VAL A 64 -6.63 -1.39 -0.44
N ALA A 65 -7.72 -0.73 -0.11
CA ALA A 65 -7.67 0.64 0.36
C ALA A 65 -8.40 0.84 1.68
N SER A 66 -8.02 1.91 2.36
CA SER A 66 -8.71 2.43 3.55
C SER A 66 -8.91 3.93 3.44
N ILE A 67 -9.92 4.43 4.15
CA ILE A 67 -10.09 5.84 4.48
C ILE A 67 -9.96 5.94 5.99
N LEU A 68 -8.92 6.62 6.47
CA LEU A 68 -8.58 6.65 7.89
C LEU A 68 -9.48 7.59 8.70
N GLY A 69 -10.17 8.49 8.03
CA GLY A 69 -11.17 9.40 8.61
C GLY A 69 -11.86 10.18 7.50
N ALA A 70 -13.16 10.44 7.64
CA ALA A 70 -13.99 11.06 6.60
C ALA A 70 -13.57 12.50 6.28
N TRP A 71 -13.05 13.22 7.24
CA TRP A 71 -12.65 14.62 7.14
C TRP A 71 -11.29 14.85 6.45
N GLY A 72 -10.74 13.85 5.81
CA GLY A 72 -9.48 13.95 5.07
C GLY A 72 -8.26 13.48 5.83
N HIS A 73 -8.45 12.77 6.92
CA HIS A 73 -7.36 12.13 7.65
C HIS A 73 -6.73 11.03 6.81
N THR A 74 -5.48 11.19 6.49
CA THR A 74 -4.67 10.21 5.77
C THR A 74 -3.42 9.82 6.54
N SER A 75 -3.20 10.47 7.69
CA SER A 75 -2.07 10.21 8.55
C SER A 75 -2.46 9.28 9.70
N PRO A 76 -1.61 8.30 10.05
CA PRO A 76 -1.82 7.45 11.22
C PRO A 76 -1.73 8.21 12.55
N THR A 77 -1.30 9.48 12.52
CA THR A 77 -1.24 10.35 13.70
C THR A 77 -2.53 11.12 13.95
N ASP A 78 -3.46 11.07 13.01
CA ASP A 78 -4.77 11.68 13.19
C ASP A 78 -5.64 10.81 14.09
N PHE A 79 -6.37 11.46 15.00
CA PHE A 79 -7.19 10.78 15.99
C PHE A 79 -8.66 10.88 15.59
N THR A 80 -9.15 9.86 14.92
CA THR A 80 -10.53 9.82 14.43
C THR A 80 -11.52 9.44 15.53
N SER A 81 -12.63 10.17 15.60
CA SER A 81 -13.74 9.78 16.49
C SER A 81 -14.49 8.55 15.95
N PRO A 82 -15.27 7.84 16.77
CA PRO A 82 -16.12 6.75 16.31
C PRO A 82 -17.04 7.14 15.15
N HIS A 83 -17.66 8.31 15.22
CA HIS A 83 -18.55 8.80 14.17
C HIS A 83 -17.80 9.07 12.87
N ASP A 84 -16.68 9.76 12.93
CA ASP A 84 -15.83 10.04 11.76
C ASP A 84 -15.34 8.74 11.11
N GLN A 85 -14.93 7.76 11.92
CA GLN A 85 -14.47 6.47 11.43
C GLN A 85 -15.60 5.68 10.74
N THR A 86 -16.81 5.69 11.30
CA THR A 86 -17.97 5.04 10.65
C THR A 86 -18.28 5.66 9.30
N LEU A 87 -18.30 7.00 9.20
CA LEU A 87 -18.50 7.70 7.92
C LEU A 87 -17.40 7.38 6.90
N ALA A 88 -16.15 7.32 7.36
CA ALA A 88 -15.02 6.95 6.51
C ALA A 88 -15.16 5.53 5.95
N ASN A 89 -15.53 4.58 6.79
CA ASN A 89 -15.77 3.20 6.39
C ASN A 89 -16.94 3.08 5.41
N ASP A 90 -18.05 3.80 5.63
CA ASP A 90 -19.18 3.80 4.71
C ASP A 90 -18.77 4.31 3.33
N CYS A 91 -18.06 5.45 3.26
CA CYS A 91 -17.52 5.96 2.00
C CYS A 91 -16.58 4.96 1.31
N MET A 92 -15.74 4.25 2.09
CA MET A 92 -14.80 3.27 1.54
C MET A 92 -15.54 2.06 0.96
N PHE A 93 -16.54 1.54 1.66
CA PHE A 93 -17.33 0.41 1.17
C PHE A 93 -18.16 0.77 -0.06
N ASP A 94 -18.80 1.94 -0.08
CA ASP A 94 -19.54 2.44 -1.25
C ASP A 94 -18.61 2.61 -2.46
N LEU A 95 -17.38 3.06 -2.24
CA LEU A 95 -16.36 3.12 -3.28
C LEU A 95 -15.99 1.72 -3.79
N ALA A 96 -15.71 0.79 -2.88
CA ALA A 96 -15.31 -0.57 -3.23
C ALA A 96 -16.42 -1.32 -3.99
N GLU A 97 -17.68 -1.15 -3.60
CA GLU A 97 -18.83 -1.72 -4.30
C GLU A 97 -18.95 -1.16 -5.72
N ARG A 98 -18.88 0.16 -5.88
CA ARG A 98 -18.99 0.84 -7.17
C ARG A 98 -17.85 0.51 -8.12
N GLU A 99 -16.63 0.37 -7.59
CA GLU A 99 -15.42 0.16 -8.36
C GLU A 99 -14.98 -1.32 -8.42
N ALA A 100 -15.85 -2.24 -8.01
CA ALA A 100 -15.54 -3.67 -8.09
C ALA A 100 -15.24 -4.09 -9.54
N PRO A 101 -14.24 -4.95 -9.76
CA PRO A 101 -13.32 -5.56 -8.80
C PRO A 101 -12.01 -4.78 -8.60
N ARG A 102 -11.91 -3.52 -9.06
CA ARG A 102 -10.68 -2.70 -9.04
C ARG A 102 -10.30 -2.22 -7.63
N VAL A 103 -11.26 -2.22 -6.70
CA VAL A 103 -11.05 -1.76 -5.33
C VAL A 103 -11.61 -2.80 -4.36
N LYS A 104 -10.84 -3.07 -3.31
CA LYS A 104 -11.23 -3.81 -2.11
C LYS A 104 -11.04 -2.92 -0.91
N ALA A 105 -11.82 -3.11 0.14
CA ALA A 105 -11.77 -2.28 1.33
C ALA A 105 -11.09 -2.99 2.50
N PHE A 106 -10.23 -2.26 3.21
CA PHE A 106 -10.01 -2.49 4.63
C PHE A 106 -11.15 -1.84 5.41
N VAL A 107 -11.54 -2.43 6.54
CA VAL A 107 -12.25 -1.70 7.57
C VAL A 107 -11.23 -0.98 8.44
N ALA A 108 -11.33 0.35 8.50
CA ALA A 108 -10.44 1.15 9.32
C ALA A 108 -11.04 1.33 10.73
N VAL A 109 -10.20 1.20 11.75
CA VAL A 109 -10.64 1.29 13.16
C VAL A 109 -9.64 2.08 13.99
N ASN A 110 -10.16 2.78 15.00
CA ASN A 110 -9.35 3.44 15.99
C ASN A 110 -9.30 2.58 17.27
N PRO A 111 -8.14 2.03 17.65
CA PRO A 111 -8.01 1.16 18.82
C PRO A 111 -8.41 1.80 20.16
N ASP A 112 -8.32 3.12 20.28
CA ASP A 112 -8.74 3.83 21.51
C ASP A 112 -10.24 3.66 21.81
N PHE A 113 -11.02 3.28 20.83
CA PHE A 113 -12.44 2.98 20.96
C PHE A 113 -12.71 1.52 20.67
N THR A 114 -12.11 0.60 21.42
CA THR A 114 -12.10 -0.86 21.15
C THR A 114 -13.50 -1.43 20.92
N ALA A 115 -14.50 -1.07 21.74
CA ALA A 115 -15.87 -1.56 21.55
C ALA A 115 -16.48 -1.11 20.21
N HIS A 116 -16.23 0.13 19.80
CA HIS A 116 -16.63 0.63 18.49
C HIS A 116 -15.84 -0.07 17.39
N ALA A 117 -14.52 -0.25 17.56
CA ALA A 117 -13.66 -0.93 16.60
C ALA A 117 -14.16 -2.35 16.29
N LEU A 118 -14.52 -3.14 17.30
CA LEU A 118 -15.06 -4.49 17.14
C LEU A 118 -16.43 -4.49 16.42
N THR A 119 -17.27 -3.50 16.71
CA THR A 119 -18.54 -3.29 15.99
C THR A 119 -18.29 -2.99 14.51
N GLU A 120 -17.38 -2.06 14.22
CA GLU A 120 -17.01 -1.70 12.85
C GLU A 120 -16.37 -2.87 12.09
N ILE A 121 -15.52 -3.67 12.75
CA ILE A 121 -14.95 -4.88 12.15
C ILE A 121 -16.08 -5.84 11.72
N THR A 122 -17.00 -6.13 12.63
CA THR A 122 -18.13 -7.02 12.32
C THR A 122 -18.95 -6.49 11.13
N ARG A 123 -19.28 -5.20 11.15
CA ARG A 123 -20.01 -4.52 10.08
C ARG A 123 -19.22 -4.53 8.75
N GLY A 124 -17.93 -4.24 8.82
CA GLY A 124 -17.06 -4.21 7.65
C GLY A 124 -16.89 -5.57 7.01
N MET A 125 -16.69 -6.62 7.80
CA MET A 125 -16.59 -7.99 7.27
C MET A 125 -17.89 -8.43 6.58
N ALA A 126 -19.04 -8.05 7.13
CA ALA A 126 -20.34 -8.29 6.49
C ALA A 126 -20.50 -7.55 5.16
N ARG A 127 -19.81 -6.41 4.96
CA ARG A 127 -19.75 -5.63 3.70
C ARG A 127 -18.59 -6.03 2.78
N GLY A 128 -17.86 -7.11 3.10
CA GLY A 128 -16.81 -7.64 2.24
C GLY A 128 -15.44 -6.99 2.44
N ALA A 129 -15.16 -6.42 3.61
CA ALA A 129 -13.81 -6.01 3.96
C ALA A 129 -12.86 -7.20 3.90
N VAL A 130 -11.65 -6.99 3.38
CA VAL A 130 -10.64 -8.03 3.19
C VAL A 130 -9.48 -7.93 4.18
N GLY A 131 -9.54 -6.97 5.09
CA GLY A 131 -8.54 -6.73 6.14
C GLY A 131 -8.99 -5.62 7.09
N ILE A 132 -8.21 -5.41 8.13
CA ILE A 132 -8.40 -4.35 9.13
C ILE A 132 -7.26 -3.35 9.00
N ALA A 133 -7.56 -2.04 8.96
CA ALA A 133 -6.55 -0.98 9.00
C ALA A 133 -6.62 -0.23 10.33
N LEU A 134 -5.51 -0.10 11.03
CA LEU A 134 -5.46 0.69 12.25
C LEU A 134 -5.36 2.17 11.90
N ALA A 135 -6.42 2.92 12.15
CA ALA A 135 -6.58 4.29 11.70
C ALA A 135 -5.83 5.31 12.57
N ALA A 136 -5.82 5.12 13.88
CA ALA A 136 -5.01 5.94 14.76
C ALA A 136 -3.64 5.28 14.94
N GLY A 137 -2.60 6.10 14.96
CA GLY A 137 -1.23 5.63 15.14
C GLY A 137 -0.94 5.14 16.55
N ARG A 138 -1.84 4.35 17.13
CA ARG A 138 -1.68 3.81 18.46
C ARG A 138 -0.47 2.91 18.55
N ARG A 139 0.26 2.97 19.65
CA ARG A 139 1.39 2.08 19.91
C ARG A 139 0.92 0.63 19.89
N THR A 140 1.59 -0.19 19.12
CA THR A 140 1.29 -1.61 19.04
C THR A 140 1.72 -2.39 20.29
N THR A 141 2.30 -1.72 21.27
CA THR A 141 2.53 -2.24 22.62
C THR A 141 1.39 -1.96 23.61
N ASP A 142 0.38 -1.22 23.20
CA ASP A 142 -0.87 -1.09 23.98
C ASP A 142 -1.74 -2.33 23.82
N PHE A 143 -1.27 -3.47 24.34
CA PHE A 143 -1.91 -4.76 24.13
C PHE A 143 -3.36 -4.81 24.62
N ALA A 144 -3.69 -4.09 25.68
CA ALA A 144 -5.06 -3.99 26.18
C ALA A 144 -6.07 -3.45 25.16
N LEU A 145 -5.60 -2.64 24.21
CA LEU A 145 -6.42 -2.06 23.14
C LEU A 145 -6.38 -2.87 21.85
N LEU A 146 -5.32 -3.62 21.64
CA LEU A 146 -5.02 -4.25 20.36
C LEU A 146 -5.24 -5.77 20.32
N ASP A 147 -5.16 -6.45 21.48
CA ASP A 147 -5.32 -7.90 21.55
C ASP A 147 -6.69 -8.37 21.03
N ASP A 148 -7.77 -7.65 21.35
CA ASP A 148 -9.11 -7.99 20.88
C ASP A 148 -9.27 -7.77 19.37
N ILE A 149 -8.69 -6.69 18.84
CA ILE A 149 -8.69 -6.39 17.39
C ILE A 149 -7.89 -7.45 16.64
N ALA A 150 -6.71 -7.81 17.13
CA ALA A 150 -5.90 -8.87 16.54
C ALA A 150 -6.58 -10.25 16.63
N SER A 151 -7.29 -10.51 17.73
CA SER A 151 -8.08 -11.74 17.89
C SER A 151 -9.23 -11.80 16.89
N ALA A 152 -9.93 -10.68 16.65
CA ALA A 152 -10.94 -10.58 15.61
C ALA A 152 -10.35 -10.81 14.22
N ALA A 153 -9.19 -10.23 13.91
CA ALA A 153 -8.49 -10.48 12.65
C ALA A 153 -8.17 -11.97 12.44
N ALA A 154 -7.67 -12.63 13.49
CA ALA A 154 -7.41 -14.07 13.46
C ALA A 154 -8.68 -14.90 13.24
N GLN A 155 -9.79 -14.49 13.82
CA GLN A 155 -11.09 -15.15 13.70
C GLN A 155 -11.66 -15.05 12.29
N TYR A 156 -11.54 -13.87 11.66
CA TYR A 156 -11.97 -13.65 10.27
C TYR A 156 -10.94 -14.12 9.24
N GLY A 157 -9.72 -14.47 9.64
CA GLY A 157 -8.64 -14.89 8.74
C GLY A 157 -8.17 -13.78 7.81
N VAL A 158 -8.11 -12.54 8.31
CA VAL A 158 -7.75 -11.35 7.53
C VAL A 158 -6.47 -10.69 8.06
N PRO A 159 -5.70 -10.00 7.22
CA PRO A 159 -4.53 -9.25 7.67
C PRO A 159 -4.90 -7.96 8.41
N VAL A 160 -3.96 -7.46 9.22
CA VAL A 160 -4.03 -6.15 9.88
C VAL A 160 -2.98 -5.24 9.28
N LEU A 161 -3.39 -4.13 8.69
CA LEU A 161 -2.50 -3.07 8.23
C LEU A 161 -2.19 -2.12 9.38
N GLN A 162 -0.91 -1.97 9.71
CA GLN A 162 -0.41 -1.01 10.69
C GLN A 162 0.51 0.00 10.03
N HIS A 163 0.16 1.27 10.17
CA HIS A 163 1.05 2.35 9.78
C HIS A 163 2.19 2.49 10.78
N ILE A 164 3.41 2.43 10.27
CA ILE A 164 4.63 2.63 11.04
C ILE A 164 5.16 4.02 10.79
N TRP A 165 5.29 4.79 11.85
CA TRP A 165 5.79 6.14 11.78
C TRP A 165 7.09 6.23 12.58
N GLN A 166 8.14 5.72 12.02
CA GLN A 166 9.40 5.44 12.68
C GLN A 166 10.09 6.70 13.16
N HIS A 167 10.58 6.66 14.41
CA HIS A 167 11.42 7.66 15.06
C HIS A 167 11.00 9.12 14.97
N ARG A 168 9.78 9.40 14.54
CA ARG A 168 9.26 10.74 14.78
C ARG A 168 9.06 10.89 16.28
N ARG A 169 9.66 11.94 16.83
CA ARG A 169 9.35 12.38 18.18
C ARG A 169 7.84 12.52 18.27
N ARG A 170 7.27 11.93 19.27
CA ARG A 170 5.88 12.15 19.64
C ARG A 170 5.77 13.55 20.22
N GLU A 171 5.76 14.55 19.36
CA GLU A 171 5.85 15.97 19.70
C GLU A 171 4.50 16.52 20.19
N TRP A 172 3.43 15.79 19.83
CA TRP A 172 2.06 16.22 20.14
C TRP A 172 1.40 15.23 21.07
N PRO A 173 0.59 15.70 22.04
CA PRO A 173 -0.30 14.81 22.78
C PRO A 173 -1.12 13.94 21.81
N ASN A 174 -1.23 12.65 22.10
CA ASN A 174 -1.95 11.64 21.29
C ASN A 174 -1.31 11.25 19.93
N GLN A 175 -0.14 11.75 19.59
CA GLN A 175 0.65 11.21 18.49
C GLN A 175 1.39 9.95 18.91
N GLU A 176 0.68 8.85 19.00
CA GLU A 176 1.26 7.57 19.39
C GLU A 176 1.35 6.65 18.19
N ALA A 177 2.38 6.88 17.36
CA ALA A 177 2.68 6.01 16.24
C ALA A 177 3.59 4.86 16.67
N SER A 178 3.33 3.68 16.14
CA SER A 178 4.17 2.50 16.31
C SER A 178 5.44 2.58 15.47
N ASP A 179 6.47 1.89 15.93
CA ASP A 179 7.62 1.52 15.12
C ASP A 179 7.65 0.00 14.85
N GLY A 180 8.67 -0.45 14.10
CA GLY A 180 8.79 -1.85 13.74
C GLY A 180 9.07 -2.76 14.94
N VAL A 181 9.73 -2.27 15.98
CA VAL A 181 10.03 -3.03 17.21
C VAL A 181 8.74 -3.27 17.98
N GLU A 182 7.91 -2.24 18.13
CA GLU A 182 6.62 -2.34 18.81
C GLU A 182 5.69 -3.30 18.04
N LEU A 183 5.63 -3.18 16.72
CA LEU A 183 4.82 -4.09 15.89
C LEU A 183 5.30 -5.54 16.00
N ALA A 184 6.60 -5.78 16.04
CA ALA A 184 7.17 -7.11 16.22
C ALA A 184 6.69 -7.77 17.53
N GLN A 185 6.61 -7.01 18.61
CA GLN A 185 6.10 -7.51 19.89
C GLN A 185 4.62 -7.92 19.80
N LEU A 186 3.77 -7.11 19.13
CA LEU A 186 2.38 -7.46 18.92
C LEU A 186 2.23 -8.70 18.03
N ALA A 187 3.01 -8.76 16.95
CA ALA A 187 2.95 -9.87 16.00
C ALA A 187 3.34 -11.22 16.62
N VAL A 188 4.34 -11.24 17.50
CA VAL A 188 4.73 -12.44 18.26
C VAL A 188 3.58 -12.94 19.17
N ARG A 189 2.80 -12.03 19.73
CA ARG A 189 1.62 -12.40 20.56
C ARG A 189 0.49 -13.00 19.73
N HIS A 190 0.38 -12.62 18.47
CA HIS A 190 -0.70 -13.05 17.56
C HIS A 190 -0.19 -13.78 16.33
N PRO A 191 0.43 -14.98 16.47
CA PRO A 191 1.12 -15.67 15.37
C PRO A 191 0.20 -16.12 14.22
N ARG A 192 -1.13 -16.12 14.43
CA ARG A 192 -2.11 -16.44 13.40
C ARG A 192 -2.55 -15.25 12.56
N VAL A 193 -2.13 -14.04 12.91
CA VAL A 193 -2.46 -12.81 12.18
C VAL A 193 -1.27 -12.40 11.33
N THR A 194 -1.49 -12.10 10.07
CA THR A 194 -0.48 -11.42 9.25
C THR A 194 -0.63 -9.91 9.44
N PHE A 195 0.45 -9.29 9.89
CA PHE A 195 0.52 -7.83 9.99
C PHE A 195 1.20 -7.26 8.75
N LEU A 196 0.54 -6.28 8.12
CA LEU A 196 1.10 -5.50 7.02
C LEU A 196 1.72 -4.23 7.59
N LEU A 197 3.03 -4.18 7.64
CA LEU A 197 3.79 -3.01 8.04
C LEU A 197 3.84 -2.02 6.88
N ALA A 198 3.33 -0.81 7.07
CA ALA A 198 3.30 0.24 6.05
C ALA A 198 3.52 1.63 6.67
N PRO A 199 4.21 2.55 5.99
CA PRO A 199 5.10 2.32 4.86
C PRO A 199 6.53 1.99 5.29
N ILE A 200 7.23 1.17 4.56
CA ILE A 200 8.65 0.88 4.85
C ILE A 200 9.55 2.09 4.63
N GLY A 201 9.19 2.96 3.70
CA GLY A 201 9.99 4.13 3.31
C GLY A 201 9.65 5.43 4.06
N GLY A 202 8.87 5.36 5.15
CA GLY A 202 8.37 6.55 5.86
C GLY A 202 9.19 7.01 7.06
N GLY A 203 10.39 6.47 7.30
CA GLY A 203 11.17 6.80 8.47
C GLY A 203 12.48 6.03 8.54
N ASP A 204 12.87 5.57 9.72
CA ASP A 204 14.11 4.82 9.92
C ASP A 204 13.95 3.34 9.57
N TRP A 205 13.95 3.03 8.28
CA TRP A 205 13.89 1.66 7.78
C TRP A 205 15.07 0.80 8.26
N GLY A 206 16.23 1.41 8.49
CA GLY A 206 17.40 0.73 9.03
C GLY A 206 17.19 0.15 10.41
N HIS A 207 16.25 0.67 11.19
CA HIS A 207 15.83 0.13 12.50
C HIS A 207 14.74 -0.91 12.37
N THR A 208 13.77 -0.65 11.51
CA THR A 208 12.58 -1.50 11.34
C THR A 208 12.93 -2.84 10.70
N ILE A 209 13.72 -2.85 9.63
CA ILE A 209 14.04 -4.09 8.90
C ILE A 209 14.68 -5.15 9.83
N PRO A 210 15.74 -4.83 10.61
CA PRO A 210 16.28 -5.78 11.57
C PRO A 210 15.28 -6.24 12.63
N ALA A 211 14.43 -5.34 13.12
CA ALA A 211 13.46 -5.65 14.18
C ALA A 211 12.41 -6.69 13.76
N VAL A 212 12.02 -6.69 12.48
CA VAL A 212 10.98 -7.60 11.96
C VAL A 212 11.54 -8.83 11.25
N ARG A 213 12.85 -8.94 11.14
CA ARG A 213 13.53 -10.01 10.42
C ARG A 213 13.03 -11.40 10.82
N ASP A 214 13.04 -11.66 12.12
CA ASP A 214 12.74 -12.97 12.69
C ASP A 214 11.25 -13.15 13.10
N VAL A 215 10.38 -12.24 12.64
CA VAL A 215 8.93 -12.28 12.92
C VAL A 215 8.17 -12.63 11.63
N PRO A 216 7.91 -13.93 11.37
CA PRO A 216 7.46 -14.40 10.05
C PRO A 216 6.07 -13.94 9.63
N ASN A 217 5.24 -13.55 10.57
CA ASN A 217 3.88 -13.05 10.32
C ASN A 217 3.80 -11.51 10.13
N ILE A 218 4.94 -10.85 9.92
CA ILE A 218 4.98 -9.47 9.43
C ILE A 218 5.39 -9.48 7.96
N ALA A 219 4.57 -8.88 7.11
CA ALA A 219 4.89 -8.54 5.73
C ALA A 219 5.04 -7.03 5.60
N MET A 220 5.95 -6.56 4.75
CA MET A 220 6.29 -5.14 4.64
C MET A 220 5.82 -4.56 3.31
N ALA A 221 5.03 -3.50 3.34
CA ALA A 221 4.61 -2.77 2.15
C ALA A 221 5.69 -1.78 1.73
N LEU A 222 6.23 -1.95 0.52
CA LEU A 222 7.16 -1.04 -0.13
C LEU A 222 6.41 0.22 -0.60
N SER A 223 5.81 0.95 0.33
CA SER A 223 4.98 2.12 0.10
C SER A 223 5.58 3.38 0.76
N GLY A 224 4.85 4.49 0.72
CA GLY A 224 5.30 5.75 1.32
C GLY A 224 6.26 6.55 0.44
N SER A 225 6.52 7.80 0.83
CA SER A 225 7.26 8.78 0.02
C SER A 225 8.77 8.57 0.02
N GLY A 226 9.34 7.90 1.03
CA GLY A 226 10.78 7.66 1.12
C GLY A 226 11.27 6.71 0.02
N ILE A 227 12.43 7.01 -0.55
CA ILE A 227 13.07 6.20 -1.60
C ILE A 227 14.59 6.19 -1.40
N ASP A 228 15.01 5.76 -0.25
CA ASP A 228 16.42 5.67 0.04
C ASP A 228 17.08 4.54 -0.74
N ARG A 229 18.26 4.83 -1.29
CA ARG A 229 19.07 3.80 -1.93
C ARG A 229 19.43 2.72 -0.91
N GLY A 230 19.25 1.48 -1.30
CA GLY A 230 19.58 0.32 -0.46
C GLY A 230 18.45 -0.15 0.45
N MET A 231 17.39 0.64 0.63
CA MET A 231 16.25 0.23 1.47
C MET A 231 15.61 -1.09 0.99
N ILE A 232 15.38 -1.23 -0.31
CA ILE A 232 14.79 -2.44 -0.87
C ILE A 232 15.78 -3.61 -0.82
N ASP A 233 17.06 -3.34 -1.09
CA ASP A 233 18.11 -4.36 -1.02
C ASP A 233 18.25 -4.91 0.41
N GLU A 234 18.24 -4.05 1.42
CA GLU A 234 18.27 -4.48 2.82
C GLU A 234 16.99 -5.24 3.21
N ALA A 235 15.83 -4.81 2.76
CA ALA A 235 14.59 -5.55 2.98
C ALA A 235 14.64 -6.94 2.32
N LEU A 236 15.12 -7.05 1.10
CA LEU A 236 15.33 -8.33 0.42
C LEU A 236 16.31 -9.23 1.18
N ARG A 237 17.41 -8.66 1.63
CA ARG A 237 18.47 -9.38 2.35
C ARG A 237 18.00 -9.94 3.69
N TRP A 238 17.26 -9.16 4.48
CA TRP A 238 16.92 -9.50 5.86
C TRP A 238 15.53 -10.11 6.03
N VAL A 239 14.58 -9.69 5.23
CA VAL A 239 13.17 -10.12 5.32
C VAL A 239 12.82 -11.14 4.25
N GLY A 240 13.44 -10.99 3.07
CA GLY A 240 13.21 -11.86 1.90
C GLY A 240 12.00 -11.44 1.07
N ALA A 241 12.07 -11.69 -0.23
CA ALA A 241 11.06 -11.29 -1.20
C ALA A 241 9.65 -11.80 -0.88
N SER A 242 9.53 -12.97 -0.22
CA SER A 242 8.23 -13.58 0.13
C SER A 242 7.40 -12.78 1.15
N ARG A 243 8.01 -11.86 1.88
CA ARG A 243 7.32 -10.99 2.86
C ARG A 243 7.28 -9.52 2.45
N LEU A 244 7.70 -9.20 1.22
CA LEU A 244 7.65 -7.85 0.69
C LEU A 244 6.48 -7.71 -0.27
N LEU A 245 5.79 -6.57 -0.22
CA LEU A 245 4.67 -6.23 -1.11
C LEU A 245 4.94 -4.86 -1.73
N TRP A 246 4.86 -4.76 -3.04
CA TRP A 246 4.81 -3.46 -3.69
C TRP A 246 3.50 -2.76 -3.37
N ALA A 247 3.52 -1.44 -3.10
CA ALA A 247 2.33 -0.67 -2.80
C ALA A 247 2.53 0.83 -3.07
N CYS A 248 1.43 1.58 -3.16
CA CYS A 248 1.45 2.99 -3.53
C CYS A 248 1.30 3.96 -2.36
N ASP A 249 0.57 3.60 -1.29
CA ASP A 249 0.15 4.54 -0.26
C ASP A 249 -0.79 5.62 -0.82
N LEU A 250 -0.68 6.85 -0.37
CA LEU A 250 -1.52 7.96 -0.78
C LEU A 250 -1.34 8.33 -2.26
N THR A 251 -0.14 8.22 -2.80
CA THR A 251 0.16 8.65 -4.17
C THR A 251 0.72 7.54 -5.05
N LEU A 252 0.24 7.45 -6.30
CA LEU A 252 0.78 6.50 -7.29
C LEU A 252 2.26 6.75 -7.60
N CYS A 253 2.73 7.99 -7.51
CA CYS A 253 4.12 8.35 -7.79
C CYS A 253 5.10 7.60 -6.87
N ALA A 254 4.75 7.46 -5.59
CA ALA A 254 5.56 6.72 -4.65
C ALA A 254 5.67 5.23 -5.02
N GLY A 255 4.57 4.62 -5.45
CA GLY A 255 4.56 3.24 -5.94
C GLY A 255 5.36 3.06 -7.23
N LEU A 256 5.23 4.01 -8.19
CA LEU A 256 5.96 3.95 -9.45
C LEU A 256 7.48 3.99 -9.26
N THR A 257 7.97 4.89 -8.40
CA THR A 257 9.42 4.96 -8.13
C THR A 257 9.95 3.67 -7.51
N LYS A 258 9.20 3.05 -6.61
CA LYS A 258 9.56 1.76 -6.02
C LYS A 258 9.47 0.62 -7.00
N LEU A 259 8.45 0.62 -7.87
CA LEU A 259 8.35 -0.36 -8.95
C LEU A 259 9.58 -0.31 -9.87
N ARG A 260 10.02 0.90 -10.21
CA ARG A 260 11.26 1.07 -11.00
C ARG A 260 12.49 0.65 -10.21
N ALA A 261 12.56 0.93 -8.91
CA ALA A 261 13.69 0.53 -8.08
C ALA A 261 13.84 -1.00 -8.01
N LEU A 262 12.75 -1.77 -8.05
CA LEU A 262 12.82 -3.25 -8.08
C LEU A 262 13.66 -3.78 -9.26
N ALA A 263 13.66 -3.11 -10.41
CA ALA A 263 14.45 -3.50 -11.57
C ALA A 263 15.97 -3.36 -11.37
N TYR A 264 16.39 -2.63 -10.35
CA TYR A 264 17.80 -2.40 -10.03
C TYR A 264 18.26 -3.16 -8.79
N THR A 265 17.41 -4.03 -8.24
CA THR A 265 17.77 -4.98 -7.18
C THR A 265 18.34 -6.27 -7.78
N GLY A 266 18.98 -7.09 -6.95
CA GLY A 266 19.41 -8.43 -7.36
C GLY A 266 18.29 -9.48 -7.34
N ALA A 267 17.02 -9.07 -7.18
CA ALA A 267 15.89 -10.00 -7.12
C ALA A 267 15.62 -10.68 -8.47
N SER A 268 15.31 -11.96 -8.43
CA SER A 268 14.91 -12.74 -9.60
C SER A 268 13.54 -12.28 -10.13
N PRO A 269 13.20 -12.58 -11.40
CA PRO A 269 11.87 -12.30 -11.94
C PRO A 269 10.73 -12.89 -11.10
N GLU A 270 10.93 -14.07 -10.52
CA GLU A 270 9.98 -14.74 -9.65
C GLU A 270 9.77 -13.99 -8.33
N GLU A 271 10.85 -13.48 -7.73
CA GLU A 271 10.81 -12.65 -6.52
C GLU A 271 10.14 -11.30 -6.80
N ILE A 272 10.45 -10.68 -7.93
CA ILE A 272 9.78 -9.44 -8.38
C ILE A 272 8.28 -9.68 -8.56
N ALA A 273 7.88 -10.77 -9.22
CA ALA A 273 6.47 -11.12 -9.37
C ALA A 273 5.80 -11.42 -8.01
N ALA A 274 6.53 -12.04 -7.08
CA ALA A 274 6.04 -12.26 -5.71
C ALA A 274 5.74 -10.92 -5.02
N MET A 275 6.65 -9.97 -5.06
CA MET A 275 6.47 -8.64 -4.46
C MET A 275 5.37 -7.83 -5.14
N ARG A 276 5.23 -7.93 -6.47
CA ARG A 276 4.25 -7.18 -7.24
C ARG A 276 2.81 -7.61 -7.00
N TRP A 277 2.54 -8.90 -6.80
CA TRP A 277 1.17 -9.38 -6.66
C TRP A 277 1.00 -10.72 -5.92
N ARG A 278 1.90 -11.72 -6.07
CA ARG A 278 1.67 -13.08 -5.54
C ARG A 278 1.61 -13.10 -4.02
N ASN A 279 2.42 -12.29 -3.34
CA ASN A 279 2.39 -12.20 -1.88
C ASN A 279 1.07 -11.63 -1.38
N ALA A 280 0.49 -10.64 -2.08
CA ALA A 280 -0.85 -10.15 -1.75
C ALA A 280 -1.90 -11.25 -1.89
N VAL A 281 -1.88 -12.01 -3.01
CA VAL A 281 -2.80 -13.15 -3.20
C VAL A 281 -2.68 -14.18 -2.07
N ARG A 282 -1.48 -14.43 -1.56
CA ARG A 282 -1.25 -15.37 -0.47
C ARG A 282 -1.68 -14.87 0.91
N ILE A 283 -1.58 -13.56 1.14
CA ILE A 283 -1.81 -12.93 2.45
C ILE A 283 -3.29 -12.63 2.69
N PHE A 284 -4.00 -12.19 1.66
CA PHE A 284 -5.42 -11.87 1.77
C PHE A 284 -6.28 -13.13 1.66
N PRO A 285 -7.55 -13.10 2.10
CA PRO A 285 -8.46 -14.24 2.00
C PRO A 285 -8.51 -14.80 0.57
N ALA A 286 -8.64 -16.13 0.46
CA ALA A 286 -8.70 -16.80 -0.84
C ALA A 286 -9.82 -16.22 -1.73
N GLY A 287 -9.55 -16.05 -3.02
CA GLY A 287 -10.50 -15.50 -3.98
C GLY A 287 -10.63 -13.97 -3.99
N THR A 288 -9.99 -13.26 -3.05
CA THR A 288 -10.06 -11.78 -2.96
C THR A 288 -9.79 -11.09 -4.29
N PHE A 289 -8.84 -11.59 -5.06
CA PHE A 289 -8.35 -10.95 -6.29
C PHE A 289 -8.74 -11.65 -7.58
N ASP A 290 -9.43 -12.78 -7.55
CA ASP A 290 -9.70 -13.62 -8.73
C ASP A 290 -10.38 -12.83 -9.84
N ALA A 291 -11.46 -12.11 -9.53
CA ALA A 291 -12.18 -11.31 -10.50
C ALA A 291 -11.33 -10.14 -11.06
N ALA A 292 -10.47 -9.54 -10.24
CA ALA A 292 -9.58 -8.48 -10.67
C ALA A 292 -8.46 -9.01 -11.57
N LEU A 293 -7.90 -10.17 -11.24
CA LEU A 293 -6.84 -10.81 -12.02
C LEU A 293 -7.34 -11.37 -13.36
N ALA A 294 -8.60 -11.77 -13.43
CA ALA A 294 -9.23 -12.27 -14.67
C ALA A 294 -9.52 -11.17 -15.70
N ARG A 295 -9.47 -9.89 -15.32
CA ARG A 295 -9.71 -8.79 -16.28
C ARG A 295 -8.59 -8.72 -17.33
N PRO A 296 -8.91 -8.40 -18.61
CA PRO A 296 -7.86 -8.14 -19.61
C PRO A 296 -7.00 -6.95 -19.18
N LEU A 297 -5.72 -6.94 -19.57
CA LEU A 297 -4.85 -5.79 -19.37
C LEU A 297 -5.32 -4.62 -20.23
N ALA A 298 -5.36 -3.41 -19.68
CA ALA A 298 -5.45 -2.21 -20.50
C ALA A 298 -4.20 -2.15 -21.41
N LEU A 299 -4.36 -1.63 -22.62
CA LEU A 299 -3.22 -1.49 -23.56
C LEU A 299 -2.11 -0.66 -22.89
N PRO A 300 -0.84 -1.08 -23.01
CA PRO A 300 0.28 -0.34 -22.44
C PRO A 300 0.30 1.12 -22.97
N LEU A 301 0.71 2.04 -22.13
CA LEU A 301 0.85 3.48 -22.46
C LEU A 301 1.64 3.73 -23.77
N ALA A 302 2.58 2.87 -24.11
CA ALA A 302 3.38 2.97 -25.34
C ALA A 302 2.55 2.81 -26.62
N GLN A 303 1.37 2.19 -26.57
CA GLN A 303 0.48 2.00 -27.74
C GLN A 303 -0.63 3.07 -27.81
N ALA A 304 -0.85 3.82 -26.76
CA ALA A 304 -1.86 4.87 -26.71
C ALA A 304 -1.38 6.24 -27.26
N VAL A 305 -0.08 6.37 -27.56
CA VAL A 305 0.54 7.60 -28.08
C VAL A 305 1.08 7.33 -29.50
N ALA A 306 0.28 6.69 -30.34
CA ALA A 306 0.52 6.79 -31.79
C ALA A 306 0.14 8.23 -32.23
N PRO A 307 1.04 9.01 -32.85
CA PRO A 307 0.66 10.31 -33.36
C PRO A 307 -0.43 10.10 -34.40
N THR A 308 -1.59 10.73 -34.21
CA THR A 308 -2.53 10.91 -35.29
C THR A 308 -1.79 11.71 -36.36
N THR A 309 -1.37 11.05 -37.44
CA THR A 309 -0.96 11.74 -38.66
C THR A 309 -2.24 12.40 -39.21
N GLU A 310 -2.46 13.65 -38.85
CA GLU A 310 -3.33 14.51 -39.64
C GLU A 310 -2.70 14.62 -41.03
N ALA A 311 -3.36 14.03 -42.00
CA ALA A 311 -3.06 14.24 -43.41
C ALA A 311 -3.42 15.69 -43.75
N ALA A 312 -2.43 16.40 -44.28
CA ALA A 312 -2.57 17.74 -44.86
C ALA A 312 -3.43 17.69 -46.14
#